data_e10c041c0b5f311d5f5866940baf17be
#
_entry.id   e10c041c0b5f311d5f5866940baf17be
#
_cell.length_a   1.000
_cell.length_b   1.000
_cell.length_c   1.000
_cell.angle_alpha   90.00
_cell.angle_beta   90.00
_cell.angle_gamma   90.00
#
_symmetry.space_group_name_H-M   'P 1'
#
loop_
_entity.id
_entity.type
_entity.pdbx_description
1 polymer ?
#
loop_
_entity_poly.entity_id
_entity_poly.type
_entity_poly.pdbx_seq_one_letter_code
_entity_poly.pdbx_strand_id
1 'polypeptide(L)'
;ELGISTGETYPWRFDDTRQLILFNKNFFSNYQFPITPDEEDKLPLPTFISWMHPEDRDLWDKAIKQSLIEDTLLTIEIRLLTAQGTYLWTEFTISSHNIPTPQGYLRQPFGLCSDIDNLKNKQNELQALLQEAKISDENKTLFLANMSHEIRTPLNAIVGFSSLLAESDDLSAEERQMAIDLINENSQSLLVTINDILDISRIESGISFQQTPFVLNDLIRKVQEEQQGKIPAPIELRVNLPQNPVILEGDSFRMEQVLCNLINNASKFTKEGSIEIGLEQKPDEISIYVRDTGIGISPEQQEKIFDRFYRVDHFTKGNGLGLPICKEIIQRFQGSITLKSELGVGTTFFITLPVTSPSEDTGTNMELS
;
A
#
# COMPACT_ATOMS: atom_id res chain seq x y z
N GLU A 1 -18.19 -26.29 -9.61
CA GLU A 1 -18.87 -25.85 -10.86
C GLU A 1 -18.57 -24.37 -11.02
N LEU A 2 -17.55 -24.06 -11.79
CA LEU A 2 -17.28 -22.72 -12.28
C LEU A 2 -18.41 -22.38 -13.27
N GLY A 3 -19.41 -21.66 -12.80
CA GLY A 3 -20.39 -21.03 -13.65
C GLY A 3 -19.70 -19.97 -14.50
N ILE A 4 -19.13 -20.39 -15.62
CA ILE A 4 -18.87 -19.50 -16.73
C ILE A 4 -20.25 -19.09 -17.19
N SER A 5 -20.71 -17.90 -16.80
CA SER A 5 -21.81 -17.22 -17.47
C SER A 5 -21.35 -17.06 -18.90
N THR A 6 -21.74 -17.98 -19.77
CA THR A 6 -21.64 -17.81 -21.21
C THR A 6 -22.50 -16.60 -21.49
N GLY A 7 -21.88 -15.46 -21.77
CA GLY A 7 -22.58 -14.25 -22.19
C GLY A 7 -23.51 -14.64 -23.35
N GLU A 8 -24.76 -14.26 -23.26
CA GLU A 8 -25.68 -14.53 -24.33
C GLU A 8 -25.15 -13.92 -25.62
N THR A 9 -25.16 -14.72 -26.69
CA THR A 9 -24.59 -14.31 -27.98
C THR A 9 -25.74 -13.97 -28.91
N TYR A 10 -25.70 -12.83 -29.54
CA TYR A 10 -26.76 -12.30 -30.36
C TYR A 10 -26.30 -12.19 -31.82
N PRO A 11 -27.01 -12.83 -32.79
CA PRO A 11 -26.74 -12.64 -34.21
C PRO A 11 -27.14 -11.22 -34.65
N TRP A 12 -26.33 -10.66 -35.52
CA TRP A 12 -26.59 -9.37 -36.13
C TRP A 12 -26.23 -9.40 -37.62
N ARG A 13 -26.81 -8.49 -38.41
CA ARG A 13 -26.49 -8.27 -39.81
C ARG A 13 -26.64 -6.80 -40.18
N PHE A 14 -25.85 -6.35 -41.14
CA PHE A 14 -25.89 -4.99 -41.65
C PHE A 14 -26.52 -4.97 -43.06
N ASP A 15 -27.55 -4.16 -43.27
CA ASP A 15 -28.14 -3.85 -44.58
C ASP A 15 -27.61 -2.52 -45.08
N ASP A 16 -26.60 -2.57 -45.92
CA ASP A 16 -25.93 -1.37 -46.45
C ASP A 16 -26.85 -0.53 -47.35
N THR A 17 -27.78 -1.19 -48.07
CA THR A 17 -28.74 -0.49 -48.95
C THR A 17 -29.69 0.40 -48.18
N ARG A 18 -30.08 -0.02 -46.99
CA ARG A 18 -31.04 0.68 -46.13
C ARG A 18 -30.36 1.40 -44.94
N GLN A 19 -29.06 1.24 -44.80
CA GLN A 19 -28.28 1.78 -43.66
C GLN A 19 -28.85 1.34 -42.30
N LEU A 20 -29.20 0.05 -42.21
CA LEU A 20 -29.84 -0.55 -41.03
C LEU A 20 -28.96 -1.67 -40.47
N ILE A 21 -28.85 -1.76 -39.14
CA ILE A 21 -28.35 -2.92 -38.44
C ILE A 21 -29.54 -3.67 -37.85
N LEU A 22 -29.59 -4.98 -38.08
CA LEU A 22 -30.63 -5.86 -37.58
C LEU A 22 -30.01 -6.73 -36.47
N PHE A 23 -30.62 -6.71 -35.30
CA PHE A 23 -30.27 -7.55 -34.18
C PHE A 23 -31.39 -8.54 -33.84
N ASN A 24 -31.06 -9.56 -33.06
CA ASN A 24 -32.09 -10.39 -32.43
C ASN A 24 -32.85 -9.57 -31.36
N LYS A 25 -34.15 -9.83 -31.19
CA LYS A 25 -35.02 -9.17 -30.19
C LYS A 25 -34.43 -9.18 -28.78
N ASN A 26 -33.79 -10.27 -28.38
CA ASN A 26 -33.19 -10.40 -27.03
C ASN A 26 -31.99 -9.46 -26.79
N PHE A 27 -31.30 -9.03 -27.85
CA PHE A 27 -30.21 -8.07 -27.74
C PHE A 27 -30.67 -6.78 -27.06
N PHE A 28 -31.78 -6.23 -27.50
CA PHE A 28 -32.28 -4.96 -26.97
C PHE A 28 -32.77 -5.07 -25.52
N SER A 29 -33.40 -6.19 -25.15
CA SER A 29 -33.89 -6.40 -23.79
C SER A 29 -32.76 -6.58 -22.81
N ASN A 30 -31.69 -7.29 -23.17
CA ASN A 30 -30.60 -7.59 -22.29
C ASN A 30 -29.65 -6.40 -22.09
N TYR A 31 -29.45 -5.59 -23.15
CA TYR A 31 -28.64 -4.37 -23.07
C TYR A 31 -29.41 -3.14 -22.56
N GLN A 32 -30.75 -3.28 -22.36
CA GLN A 32 -31.62 -2.20 -21.91
C GLN A 32 -31.45 -0.89 -22.72
N PHE A 33 -31.27 -1.06 -24.04
CA PHE A 33 -31.16 0.11 -24.92
C PHE A 33 -32.52 0.85 -24.99
N PRO A 34 -32.49 2.19 -25.07
CA PRO A 34 -33.69 2.99 -25.23
C PRO A 34 -34.26 2.78 -26.66
N ILE A 35 -35.23 1.84 -26.82
CA ILE A 35 -35.88 1.60 -28.10
C ILE A 35 -37.36 1.95 -27.98
N THR A 36 -37.89 2.57 -29.03
CA THR A 36 -39.29 2.73 -29.20
C THR A 36 -39.95 1.41 -29.68
N PRO A 37 -41.13 1.00 -29.18
CA PRO A 37 -41.72 -0.29 -29.42
C PRO A 37 -42.00 -0.67 -30.90
N ASP A 38 -41.97 0.28 -31.83
CA ASP A 38 -42.24 0.09 -33.25
C ASP A 38 -41.00 -0.28 -34.10
N GLU A 39 -39.82 -0.29 -33.55
CA GLU A 39 -38.54 -0.59 -34.24
C GLU A 39 -37.94 -1.94 -33.83
N GLU A 40 -38.78 -2.91 -33.51
CA GLU A 40 -38.34 -4.26 -33.16
C GLU A 40 -37.45 -4.85 -34.27
N ASP A 41 -36.19 -5.11 -34.02
CA ASP A 41 -35.20 -5.76 -34.88
C ASP A 41 -34.38 -4.85 -35.84
N LYS A 42 -34.72 -3.56 -36.01
CA LYS A 42 -34.08 -2.70 -37.02
C LYS A 42 -33.57 -1.39 -36.37
N LEU A 43 -32.28 -1.19 -36.38
CA LEU A 43 -31.64 0.00 -35.84
C LEU A 43 -30.96 0.81 -36.95
N PRO A 44 -31.30 2.10 -37.17
CA PRO A 44 -30.56 2.95 -38.08
C PRO A 44 -29.06 3.00 -37.69
N LEU A 45 -28.17 2.88 -38.67
CA LEU A 45 -26.73 2.92 -38.45
C LEU A 45 -26.27 4.18 -37.68
N PRO A 46 -26.75 5.39 -37.98
CA PRO A 46 -26.40 6.59 -37.23
C PRO A 46 -26.77 6.49 -35.75
N THR A 47 -27.90 5.88 -35.41
CA THR A 47 -28.35 5.65 -34.03
C THR A 47 -27.42 4.68 -33.32
N PHE A 48 -27.11 3.55 -33.97
CA PHE A 48 -26.15 2.59 -33.41
C PHE A 48 -24.77 3.22 -33.16
N ILE A 49 -24.26 3.99 -34.11
CA ILE A 49 -22.97 4.70 -33.94
C ILE A 49 -23.05 5.73 -32.79
N SER A 50 -24.21 6.34 -32.55
CA SER A 50 -24.36 7.28 -31.44
C SER A 50 -24.24 6.63 -30.07
N TRP A 51 -24.61 5.36 -29.94
CA TRP A 51 -24.46 4.55 -28.73
C TRP A 51 -23.02 4.05 -28.51
N MET A 52 -22.23 4.02 -29.58
CA MET A 52 -20.85 3.58 -29.51
C MET A 52 -19.96 4.67 -28.88
N HIS A 53 -19.04 4.24 -28.02
CA HIS A 53 -18.05 5.15 -27.45
C HIS A 53 -17.27 5.89 -28.56
N PRO A 54 -17.05 7.20 -28.46
CA PRO A 54 -16.42 7.98 -29.53
C PRO A 54 -15.08 7.43 -30.04
N GLU A 55 -14.25 6.89 -29.15
CA GLU A 55 -12.95 6.30 -29.50
C GLU A 55 -13.06 4.98 -30.28
N ASP A 56 -14.19 4.26 -30.18
CA ASP A 56 -14.35 2.94 -30.78
C ASP A 56 -14.99 3.00 -32.18
N ARG A 57 -15.49 4.18 -32.61
CA ARG A 57 -16.19 4.38 -33.89
C ARG A 57 -15.29 4.11 -35.10
N ASP A 58 -14.04 4.55 -35.02
CA ASP A 58 -13.07 4.31 -36.11
C ASP A 58 -12.71 2.83 -36.23
N LEU A 59 -12.69 2.10 -35.11
CA LEU A 59 -12.44 0.65 -35.08
C LEU A 59 -13.58 -0.10 -35.79
N TRP A 60 -14.82 0.25 -35.48
CA TRP A 60 -16.02 -0.29 -36.14
C TRP A 60 -16.00 -0.03 -37.65
N ASP A 61 -15.80 1.22 -38.08
CA ASP A 61 -15.80 1.60 -39.49
C ASP A 61 -14.71 0.84 -40.29
N LYS A 62 -13.51 0.71 -39.72
CA LYS A 62 -12.42 -0.07 -40.33
C LYS A 62 -12.78 -1.54 -40.46
N ALA A 63 -13.35 -2.16 -39.41
CA ALA A 63 -13.69 -3.56 -39.40
C ALA A 63 -14.81 -3.89 -40.41
N ILE A 64 -15.85 -3.05 -40.51
CA ILE A 64 -16.91 -3.21 -41.52
C ILE A 64 -16.34 -3.09 -42.94
N LYS A 65 -15.53 -2.05 -43.23
CA LYS A 65 -14.88 -1.88 -44.54
C LYS A 65 -13.98 -3.05 -44.91
N GLN A 66 -13.20 -3.55 -43.96
CA GLN A 66 -12.32 -4.70 -44.19
C GLN A 66 -13.12 -5.97 -44.49
N SER A 67 -14.21 -6.23 -43.76
CA SER A 67 -15.08 -7.40 -44.00
C SER A 67 -15.71 -7.40 -45.40
N LEU A 68 -15.91 -6.24 -46.02
CA LEU A 68 -16.43 -6.11 -47.37
C LEU A 68 -15.40 -6.46 -48.44
N ILE A 69 -14.11 -6.40 -48.11
CA ILE A 69 -12.99 -6.64 -49.03
C ILE A 69 -12.47 -8.07 -48.89
N GLU A 70 -12.26 -8.49 -47.66
CA GLU A 70 -11.63 -9.76 -47.28
C GLU A 70 -12.65 -10.78 -46.82
N ASP A 71 -12.42 -12.07 -47.11
CA ASP A 71 -13.27 -13.18 -46.64
C ASP A 71 -12.70 -13.74 -45.31
N THR A 72 -12.58 -12.85 -44.30
CA THR A 72 -12.01 -13.16 -43.01
C THR A 72 -13.02 -12.92 -41.91
N LEU A 73 -12.90 -13.71 -40.83
CA LEU A 73 -13.62 -13.45 -39.59
C LEU A 73 -12.82 -12.44 -38.76
N LEU A 74 -13.39 -11.27 -38.53
CA LEU A 74 -12.81 -10.23 -37.68
C LEU A 74 -13.50 -10.28 -36.32
N THR A 75 -12.75 -9.96 -35.26
CA THR A 75 -13.29 -9.78 -33.91
C THR A 75 -12.85 -8.43 -33.39
N ILE A 76 -13.81 -7.63 -32.93
CA ILE A 76 -13.57 -6.34 -32.31
C ILE A 76 -14.30 -6.22 -30.99
N GLU A 77 -13.76 -5.48 -30.08
CA GLU A 77 -14.37 -5.13 -28.79
C GLU A 77 -14.68 -3.64 -28.78
N ILE A 78 -15.92 -3.27 -28.53
CA ILE A 78 -16.38 -1.89 -28.50
C ILE A 78 -17.25 -1.63 -27.26
N ARG A 79 -17.30 -0.39 -26.83
CA ARG A 79 -18.14 0.05 -25.72
C ARG A 79 -19.46 0.60 -26.24
N LEU A 80 -20.56 0.04 -25.78
CA LEU A 80 -21.91 0.48 -26.12
C LEU A 80 -22.60 1.13 -24.92
N LEU A 81 -23.21 2.30 -25.12
CA LEU A 81 -23.94 3.06 -24.13
C LEU A 81 -25.28 2.40 -23.83
N THR A 82 -25.58 2.10 -22.57
CA THR A 82 -26.86 1.60 -22.10
C THR A 82 -27.88 2.71 -21.85
N ALA A 83 -29.15 2.35 -21.66
CA ALA A 83 -30.20 3.29 -21.24
C ALA A 83 -29.90 3.98 -19.89
N GLN A 84 -29.07 3.36 -19.05
CA GLN A 84 -28.66 3.90 -17.75
C GLN A 84 -27.51 4.92 -17.85
N GLY A 85 -26.99 5.18 -19.05
CA GLY A 85 -25.89 6.12 -19.28
C GLY A 85 -24.50 5.53 -18.97
N THR A 86 -24.38 4.21 -18.79
CA THR A 86 -23.10 3.50 -18.60
C THR A 86 -22.69 2.81 -19.89
N TYR A 87 -21.39 2.62 -20.08
CA TYR A 87 -20.86 1.85 -21.21
C TYR A 87 -20.66 0.38 -20.80
N LEU A 88 -21.11 -0.55 -21.66
CA LEU A 88 -20.83 -1.99 -21.56
C LEU A 88 -19.88 -2.42 -22.66
N TRP A 89 -18.90 -3.24 -22.32
CA TRP A 89 -18.03 -3.88 -23.28
C TRP A 89 -18.76 -4.96 -24.05
N THR A 90 -18.77 -4.84 -25.37
CA THR A 90 -19.41 -5.78 -26.29
C THR A 90 -18.40 -6.26 -27.33
N GLU A 91 -18.26 -7.56 -27.45
CA GLU A 91 -17.48 -8.19 -28.52
C GLU A 91 -18.35 -8.38 -29.76
N PHE A 92 -17.85 -7.99 -30.92
CA PHE A 92 -18.48 -8.24 -32.22
C PHE A 92 -17.56 -9.11 -33.07
N THR A 93 -18.10 -10.27 -33.51
CA THR A 93 -17.51 -10.99 -34.63
C THR A 93 -18.13 -10.47 -35.93
N ILE A 94 -17.33 -10.27 -36.96
CA ILE A 94 -17.74 -9.66 -38.22
C ILE A 94 -17.22 -10.54 -39.36
N SER A 95 -18.11 -11.00 -40.19
CA SER A 95 -17.84 -11.67 -41.47
C SER A 95 -18.75 -11.11 -42.55
N SER A 96 -18.62 -11.52 -43.77
CA SER A 96 -19.55 -11.12 -44.86
C SER A 96 -19.83 -12.25 -45.81
N HIS A 97 -21.00 -12.20 -46.43
CA HIS A 97 -21.39 -13.16 -47.46
C HIS A 97 -22.00 -12.45 -48.69
N ASN A 98 -21.96 -13.11 -49.82
CA ASN A 98 -22.51 -12.58 -51.08
C ASN A 98 -24.01 -12.87 -51.17
N ILE A 99 -24.82 -11.83 -51.35
CA ILE A 99 -26.25 -11.93 -51.59
C ILE A 99 -26.52 -11.69 -53.10
N PRO A 100 -27.28 -12.56 -53.78
CA PRO A 100 -27.63 -12.34 -55.18
C PRO A 100 -28.57 -11.13 -55.32
N THR A 101 -28.27 -10.24 -56.26
CA THR A 101 -29.12 -9.10 -56.61
C THR A 101 -29.39 -9.10 -58.12
N PRO A 102 -30.39 -8.37 -58.64
CA PRO A 102 -30.63 -8.26 -60.07
C PRO A 102 -29.44 -7.72 -60.88
N GLN A 103 -28.49 -7.05 -60.21
CA GLN A 103 -27.32 -6.41 -60.83
C GLN A 103 -26.02 -7.16 -60.54
N GLY A 104 -26.04 -8.35 -59.91
CA GLY A 104 -24.85 -9.13 -59.51
C GLY A 104 -24.95 -9.59 -58.04
N TYR A 105 -23.83 -9.50 -57.34
CA TYR A 105 -23.75 -9.88 -55.93
C TYR A 105 -23.47 -8.64 -55.08
N LEU A 106 -24.17 -8.52 -53.96
CA LEU A 106 -23.90 -7.54 -52.91
C LEU A 106 -23.27 -8.27 -51.70
N ARG A 107 -22.17 -7.75 -51.21
CA ARG A 107 -21.53 -8.29 -49.98
C ARG A 107 -22.18 -7.70 -48.76
N GLN A 108 -22.67 -8.55 -47.82
CA GLN A 108 -23.38 -8.13 -46.64
C GLN A 108 -22.62 -8.56 -45.37
N PRO A 109 -22.22 -7.62 -44.49
CA PRO A 109 -21.67 -7.95 -43.18
C PRO A 109 -22.68 -8.55 -42.22
N PHE A 110 -22.25 -9.54 -41.47
CA PHE A 110 -23.02 -10.21 -40.43
C PHE A 110 -22.10 -10.78 -39.36
N GLY A 111 -22.62 -11.18 -38.22
CA GLY A 111 -21.85 -11.81 -37.18
C GLY A 111 -22.62 -12.06 -35.89
N LEU A 112 -21.88 -12.18 -34.84
CA LEU A 112 -22.39 -12.35 -33.48
C LEU A 112 -21.88 -11.20 -32.62
N CYS A 113 -22.64 -10.79 -31.64
CA CYS A 113 -22.19 -9.91 -30.58
C CYS A 113 -22.54 -10.52 -29.22
N SER A 114 -21.67 -10.27 -28.24
CA SER A 114 -21.81 -10.77 -26.87
C SER A 114 -21.36 -9.73 -25.86
N ASP A 115 -22.04 -9.70 -24.72
CA ASP A 115 -21.63 -8.91 -23.56
C ASP A 115 -20.38 -9.54 -22.92
N ILE A 116 -19.32 -8.79 -22.88
CA ILE A 116 -18.04 -9.18 -22.24
C ILE A 116 -17.68 -8.28 -21.06
N ASP A 117 -18.60 -7.46 -20.56
CA ASP A 117 -18.32 -6.50 -19.49
C ASP A 117 -17.84 -7.18 -18.21
N ASN A 118 -18.55 -8.25 -17.81
CA ASN A 118 -18.15 -9.04 -16.64
C ASN A 118 -16.76 -9.70 -16.82
N LEU A 119 -16.44 -10.16 -18.04
CA LEU A 119 -15.14 -10.73 -18.36
C LEU A 119 -14.04 -9.66 -18.27
N LYS A 120 -14.29 -8.47 -18.81
CA LYS A 120 -13.35 -7.33 -18.75
C LYS A 120 -13.12 -6.86 -17.31
N ASN A 121 -14.17 -6.74 -16.53
CA ASN A 121 -14.07 -6.35 -15.12
C ASN A 121 -13.25 -7.36 -14.30
N LYS A 122 -13.50 -8.67 -14.47
CA LYS A 122 -12.69 -9.71 -13.83
C LYS A 122 -11.25 -9.72 -14.31
N GLN A 123 -11.00 -9.47 -15.59
CA GLN A 123 -9.66 -9.39 -16.14
C GLN A 123 -8.88 -8.20 -15.53
N ASN A 124 -9.51 -7.04 -15.42
CA ASN A 124 -8.92 -5.86 -14.80
C ASN A 124 -8.65 -6.07 -13.30
N GLU A 125 -9.59 -6.69 -12.57
CA GLU A 125 -9.40 -7.04 -11.17
C GLU A 125 -8.22 -8.00 -10.98
N LEU A 126 -8.16 -9.06 -11.78
CA LEU A 126 -7.04 -10.02 -11.73
C LEU A 126 -5.71 -9.35 -12.06
N GLN A 127 -5.68 -8.46 -13.04
CA GLN A 127 -4.48 -7.74 -13.42
C GLN A 127 -4.00 -6.80 -12.29
N ALA A 128 -4.92 -6.12 -11.60
CA ALA A 128 -4.61 -5.30 -10.44
C ALA A 128 -4.02 -6.14 -9.29
N LEU A 129 -4.64 -7.29 -8.97
CA LEU A 129 -4.14 -8.21 -7.94
C LEU A 129 -2.76 -8.79 -8.30
N LEU A 130 -2.52 -9.14 -9.56
CA LEU A 130 -1.21 -9.60 -10.02
C LEU A 130 -0.13 -8.52 -9.88
N GLN A 131 -0.48 -7.28 -10.19
CA GLN A 131 0.45 -6.15 -10.04
C GLN A 131 0.79 -5.90 -8.56
N GLU A 132 -0.21 -5.94 -7.68
CA GLU A 132 -0.01 -5.81 -6.23
C GLU A 132 0.87 -6.94 -5.68
N ALA A 133 0.59 -8.18 -6.06
CA ALA A 133 1.38 -9.34 -5.66
C ALA A 133 2.85 -9.23 -6.13
N LYS A 134 3.07 -8.76 -7.35
CA LYS A 134 4.42 -8.55 -7.91
C LYS A 134 5.19 -7.48 -7.13
N ILE A 135 4.57 -6.34 -6.83
CA ILE A 135 5.19 -5.27 -6.02
C ILE A 135 5.54 -5.80 -4.62
N SER A 136 4.64 -6.58 -4.01
CA SER A 136 4.90 -7.21 -2.71
C SER A 136 6.10 -8.15 -2.74
N ASP A 137 6.24 -8.98 -3.78
CA ASP A 137 7.36 -9.93 -3.93
C ASP A 137 8.69 -9.22 -4.18
N GLU A 138 8.69 -8.17 -5.03
CA GLU A 138 9.86 -7.33 -5.26
C GLU A 138 10.32 -6.64 -3.96
N ASN A 139 9.41 -6.08 -3.18
CA ASN A 139 9.69 -5.47 -1.88
C ASN A 139 10.28 -6.49 -0.88
N LYS A 140 9.75 -7.71 -0.86
CA LYS A 140 10.27 -8.79 -0.02
C LYS A 140 11.68 -9.21 -0.41
N THR A 141 11.96 -9.27 -1.71
CA THR A 141 13.29 -9.60 -2.22
C THR A 141 14.32 -8.52 -1.86
N LEU A 142 13.96 -7.24 -2.04
CA LEU A 142 14.80 -6.11 -1.62
C LEU A 142 15.03 -6.10 -0.11
N PHE A 143 14.01 -6.40 0.67
CA PHE A 143 14.12 -6.53 2.13
C PHE A 143 15.17 -7.58 2.51
N LEU A 144 15.09 -8.80 1.96
CA LEU A 144 16.06 -9.87 2.24
C LEU A 144 17.49 -9.53 1.81
N ALA A 145 17.65 -8.87 0.67
CA ALA A 145 18.96 -8.42 0.19
C ALA A 145 19.58 -7.38 1.13
N ASN A 146 18.80 -6.38 1.56
CA ASN A 146 19.25 -5.35 2.49
C ASN A 146 19.56 -5.92 3.87
N MET A 147 18.73 -6.83 4.39
CA MET A 147 19.02 -7.57 5.64
C MET A 147 20.35 -8.29 5.59
N SER A 148 20.61 -9.01 4.50
CA SER A 148 21.87 -9.74 4.33
C SER A 148 23.08 -8.80 4.36
N HIS A 149 22.95 -7.60 3.80
CA HIS A 149 23.99 -6.59 3.81
C HIS A 149 24.20 -6.01 5.22
N GLU A 150 23.12 -5.61 5.91
CA GLU A 150 23.16 -5.02 7.25
C GLU A 150 23.65 -6.01 8.34
N ILE A 151 23.50 -7.32 8.13
CA ILE A 151 24.07 -8.38 8.98
C ILE A 151 25.55 -8.58 8.64
N ARG A 152 25.93 -8.61 7.36
CA ARG A 152 27.28 -8.94 6.92
C ARG A 152 28.32 -7.91 7.36
N THR A 153 27.98 -6.62 7.33
CA THR A 153 28.90 -5.53 7.65
C THR A 153 29.44 -5.62 9.09
N PRO A 154 28.61 -5.64 10.15
CA PRO A 154 29.10 -5.79 11.52
C PRO A 154 29.74 -7.17 11.76
N LEU A 155 29.24 -8.23 11.15
CA LEU A 155 29.83 -9.58 11.28
C LEU A 155 31.25 -9.61 10.74
N ASN A 156 31.51 -9.04 9.57
CA ASN A 156 32.86 -8.96 9.00
C ASN A 156 33.80 -8.14 9.88
N ALA A 157 33.32 -7.06 10.49
CA ALA A 157 34.10 -6.28 11.44
C ALA A 157 34.47 -7.09 12.70
N ILE A 158 33.49 -7.81 13.28
CA ILE A 158 33.73 -8.68 14.44
C ILE A 158 34.79 -9.75 14.10
N VAL A 159 34.64 -10.45 12.96
CA VAL A 159 35.59 -11.49 12.52
C VAL A 159 36.97 -10.88 12.27
N GLY A 160 37.06 -9.76 11.55
CA GLY A 160 38.31 -9.10 11.20
C GLY A 160 39.09 -8.66 12.43
N PHE A 161 38.46 -7.97 13.39
CA PHE A 161 39.12 -7.53 14.63
C PHE A 161 39.43 -8.71 15.57
N SER A 162 38.61 -9.75 15.57
CA SER A 162 38.93 -10.98 16.33
C SER A 162 40.14 -11.71 15.76
N SER A 163 40.27 -11.82 14.43
CA SER A 163 41.45 -12.37 13.77
C SER A 163 42.73 -11.53 14.07
N LEU A 164 42.59 -10.19 14.03
CA LEU A 164 43.68 -9.28 14.36
C LEU A 164 44.21 -9.50 15.78
N LEU A 165 43.28 -9.66 16.75
CA LEU A 165 43.63 -9.95 18.15
C LEU A 165 44.27 -11.31 18.34
N ALA A 166 43.92 -12.32 17.50
CA ALA A 166 44.45 -13.67 17.60
C ALA A 166 45.80 -13.86 16.90
N GLU A 167 46.06 -13.10 15.82
CA GLU A 167 47.26 -13.29 14.97
C GLU A 167 48.38 -12.32 15.25
N SER A 168 48.11 -11.21 15.97
CA SER A 168 49.10 -10.15 16.22
C SER A 168 49.54 -10.12 17.68
N ASP A 169 50.75 -10.65 17.95
CA ASP A 169 51.39 -10.59 19.28
C ASP A 169 51.92 -9.19 19.62
N ASP A 170 52.19 -8.34 18.62
CA ASP A 170 52.86 -7.02 18.76
C ASP A 170 51.88 -5.84 18.97
N LEU A 171 50.57 -6.10 19.16
CA LEU A 171 49.58 -5.03 19.41
C LEU A 171 49.86 -4.35 20.77
N SER A 172 49.88 -3.02 20.77
CA SER A 172 49.89 -2.23 22.00
C SER A 172 48.59 -2.46 22.81
N ALA A 173 48.66 -2.17 24.12
CA ALA A 173 47.47 -2.27 24.97
C ALA A 173 46.31 -1.41 24.48
N GLU A 174 46.61 -0.23 23.93
CA GLU A 174 45.60 0.69 23.38
C GLU A 174 44.95 0.15 22.09
N GLU A 175 45.76 -0.43 21.17
CA GLU A 175 45.24 -1.04 19.94
C GLU A 175 44.39 -2.28 20.25
N ARG A 176 44.80 -3.09 21.22
CA ARG A 176 44.03 -4.25 21.68
C ARG A 176 42.70 -3.81 22.29
N GLN A 177 42.67 -2.77 23.12
CA GLN A 177 41.46 -2.24 23.71
C GLN A 177 40.54 -1.67 22.63
N MET A 178 41.05 -0.91 21.66
CA MET A 178 40.29 -0.38 20.54
C MET A 178 39.64 -1.52 19.72
N ALA A 179 40.35 -2.60 19.44
CA ALA A 179 39.78 -3.76 18.73
C ALA A 179 38.64 -4.44 19.52
N ILE A 180 38.80 -4.57 20.85
CA ILE A 180 37.75 -5.09 21.74
C ILE A 180 36.52 -4.19 21.72
N ASP A 181 36.70 -2.88 21.80
CA ASP A 181 35.62 -1.90 21.80
C ASP A 181 34.86 -1.95 20.47
N LEU A 182 35.57 -2.08 19.34
CA LEU A 182 34.94 -2.23 18.01
C LEU A 182 34.17 -3.57 17.85
N ILE A 183 34.69 -4.65 18.42
CA ILE A 183 33.97 -5.94 18.45
C ILE A 183 32.67 -5.81 19.25
N ASN A 184 32.75 -5.22 20.43
CA ASN A 184 31.58 -5.01 21.29
C ASN A 184 30.55 -4.11 20.63
N GLU A 185 30.93 -3.01 20.01
CA GLU A 185 30.06 -2.09 19.31
C GLU A 185 29.35 -2.77 18.12
N ASN A 186 30.10 -3.50 17.29
CA ASN A 186 29.52 -4.21 16.15
C ASN A 186 28.61 -5.37 16.59
N SER A 187 28.94 -6.06 17.69
CA SER A 187 28.09 -7.10 18.27
C SER A 187 26.76 -6.53 18.75
N GLN A 188 26.79 -5.38 19.42
CA GLN A 188 25.56 -4.69 19.87
C GLN A 188 24.72 -4.21 18.69
N SER A 189 25.36 -3.67 17.65
CA SER A 189 24.68 -3.26 16.42
C SER A 189 24.00 -4.43 15.71
N LEU A 190 24.69 -5.59 15.66
CA LEU A 190 24.14 -6.82 15.07
C LEU A 190 22.91 -7.33 15.83
N LEU A 191 22.97 -7.33 17.17
CA LEU A 191 21.85 -7.74 18.02
C LEU A 191 20.62 -6.84 17.81
N VAL A 192 20.81 -5.53 17.72
CA VAL A 192 19.72 -4.58 17.42
C VAL A 192 19.13 -4.90 16.05
N THR A 193 19.95 -5.08 15.03
CA THR A 193 19.48 -5.39 13.67
C THR A 193 18.68 -6.70 13.64
N ILE A 194 19.17 -7.76 14.31
CA ILE A 194 18.44 -9.05 14.37
C ILE A 194 17.10 -8.89 15.08
N ASN A 195 17.05 -8.16 16.19
CA ASN A 195 15.81 -7.93 16.92
C ASN A 195 14.79 -7.13 16.07
N ASP A 196 15.24 -6.10 15.37
CA ASP A 196 14.38 -5.32 14.46
C ASP A 196 13.79 -6.19 13.34
N ILE A 197 14.58 -7.11 12.77
CA ILE A 197 14.13 -8.07 11.77
C ILE A 197 13.08 -9.03 12.34
N LEU A 198 13.33 -9.57 13.54
CA LEU A 198 12.38 -10.45 14.22
C LEU A 198 11.09 -9.73 14.57
N ASP A 199 11.17 -8.46 14.96
CA ASP A 199 9.98 -7.64 15.23
C ASP A 199 9.14 -7.41 13.97
N ILE A 200 9.75 -7.05 12.85
CA ILE A 200 9.04 -6.94 11.57
C ILE A 200 8.36 -8.26 11.21
N SER A 201 9.10 -9.39 11.30
CA SER A 201 8.55 -10.71 11.00
C SER A 201 7.36 -11.08 11.89
N ARG A 202 7.43 -10.77 13.19
CA ARG A 202 6.33 -11.00 14.15
C ARG A 202 5.12 -10.11 13.85
N ILE A 203 5.35 -8.86 13.53
CA ILE A 203 4.29 -7.92 13.16
C ILE A 203 3.60 -8.39 11.87
N GLU A 204 4.34 -8.75 10.81
CA GLU A 204 3.78 -9.23 9.55
C GLU A 204 3.01 -10.55 9.68
N SER A 205 3.49 -11.48 10.53
CA SER A 205 2.81 -12.75 10.78
C SER A 205 1.54 -12.65 11.63
N GLY A 206 1.15 -11.43 12.04
CA GLY A 206 -0.10 -11.21 12.77
C GLY A 206 -0.10 -11.73 14.20
N ILE A 207 1.07 -11.95 14.81
CA ILE A 207 1.17 -12.36 16.22
C ILE A 207 0.47 -11.31 17.07
N SER A 208 -0.44 -11.75 17.93
CA SER A 208 -1.32 -10.91 18.73
C SER A 208 -0.52 -10.00 19.67
N PHE A 209 -0.81 -8.72 19.62
CA PHE A 209 -0.42 -7.74 20.62
C PHE A 209 -1.19 -8.02 21.92
N GLN A 210 -0.53 -7.86 23.05
CA GLN A 210 -1.24 -7.93 24.32
C GLN A 210 -2.18 -6.72 24.42
N GLN A 211 -3.46 -6.99 24.70
CA GLN A 211 -4.47 -5.95 24.89
C GLN A 211 -4.71 -5.81 26.41
N THR A 212 -3.92 -4.97 27.05
CA THR A 212 -4.05 -4.70 28.49
C THR A 212 -4.11 -3.18 28.73
N PRO A 213 -4.97 -2.70 29.64
CA PRO A 213 -4.99 -1.30 29.97
C PRO A 213 -3.71 -0.90 30.75
N PHE A 214 -3.10 0.23 30.36
CA PHE A 214 -1.95 0.82 31.06
C PHE A 214 -2.04 2.34 31.08
N VAL A 215 -1.37 2.97 32.06
CA VAL A 215 -1.32 4.42 32.21
C VAL A 215 -0.17 4.96 31.37
N LEU A 216 -0.49 5.74 30.34
CA LEU A 216 0.49 6.27 29.38
C LEU A 216 1.43 7.29 30.02
N ASN A 217 0.94 8.08 31.00
CA ASN A 217 1.77 9.01 31.78
C ASN A 217 2.92 8.28 32.49
N ASP A 218 2.63 7.13 33.11
CA ASP A 218 3.62 6.37 33.87
C ASP A 218 4.64 5.72 32.92
N LEU A 219 4.18 5.22 31.77
CA LEU A 219 5.04 4.68 30.75
C LEU A 219 6.03 5.74 30.22
N ILE A 220 5.53 6.95 29.91
CA ILE A 220 6.39 8.05 29.42
C ILE A 220 7.41 8.46 30.48
N ARG A 221 7.03 8.53 31.77
CA ARG A 221 7.97 8.82 32.86
C ARG A 221 9.06 7.75 32.99
N LYS A 222 8.65 6.46 32.94
CA LYS A 222 9.59 5.34 32.94
C LYS A 222 10.61 5.46 31.81
N VAL A 223 10.12 5.70 30.59
CA VAL A 223 10.99 5.87 29.40
C VAL A 223 11.91 7.07 29.57
N GLN A 224 11.43 8.19 30.11
CA GLN A 224 12.27 9.36 30.41
C GLN A 224 13.42 8.99 31.37
N GLU A 225 13.12 8.34 32.48
CA GLU A 225 14.12 7.94 33.47
C GLU A 225 15.19 7.00 32.85
N GLU A 226 14.76 6.02 32.06
CA GLU A 226 15.67 5.06 31.42
C GLU A 226 16.53 5.69 30.32
N GLN A 227 16.04 6.71 29.62
CA GLN A 227 16.76 7.38 28.54
C GLN A 227 17.61 8.56 29.01
N GLN A 228 17.27 9.19 30.15
CA GLN A 228 17.97 10.35 30.68
C GLN A 228 19.50 10.12 30.79
N GLY A 229 19.91 8.92 31.24
CA GLY A 229 21.32 8.57 31.40
C GLY A 229 22.06 8.21 30.11
N LYS A 230 21.33 8.04 29.00
CA LYS A 230 21.87 7.64 27.68
C LYS A 230 22.03 8.83 26.73
N ILE A 231 21.33 9.93 27.00
CA ILE A 231 21.36 11.13 26.18
C ILE A 231 22.63 11.93 26.54
N PRO A 232 23.50 12.24 25.58
CA PRO A 232 24.74 12.96 25.86
C PRO A 232 24.46 14.42 26.22
N ALA A 233 25.22 14.97 27.17
CA ALA A 233 25.23 16.41 27.41
C ALA A 233 25.75 17.14 26.14
N PRO A 234 25.23 18.32 25.77
CA PRO A 234 24.33 19.20 26.55
C PRO A 234 22.84 19.08 26.21
N ILE A 235 22.34 17.92 25.73
CA ILE A 235 20.93 17.72 25.35
C ILE A 235 20.08 17.51 26.62
N GLU A 236 18.98 18.24 26.74
CA GLU A 236 18.02 18.10 27.85
C GLU A 236 16.78 17.31 27.41
N LEU A 237 16.44 16.23 28.17
CA LEU A 237 15.21 15.47 27.95
C LEU A 237 14.08 15.99 28.87
N ARG A 238 13.02 16.49 28.29
CA ARG A 238 11.87 17.06 28.99
C ARG A 238 10.60 16.23 28.72
N VAL A 239 9.66 16.28 29.68
CA VAL A 239 8.31 15.72 29.49
C VAL A 239 7.25 16.78 29.78
N ASN A 240 6.20 16.78 28.96
CA ASN A 240 5.02 17.63 29.12
C ASN A 240 3.77 16.74 29.17
N LEU A 241 3.27 16.46 30.37
CA LEU A 241 2.19 15.49 30.60
C LEU A 241 0.98 16.16 31.24
N PRO A 242 -0.24 15.78 30.89
CA PRO A 242 -1.45 16.24 31.55
C PRO A 242 -1.47 15.77 33.03
N GLN A 243 -2.18 16.50 33.88
CA GLN A 243 -2.32 16.13 35.31
C GLN A 243 -3.15 14.86 35.48
N ASN A 244 -4.16 14.66 34.63
CA ASN A 244 -4.98 13.47 34.66
C ASN A 244 -4.27 12.29 34.01
N PRO A 245 -4.38 11.07 34.55
CA PRO A 245 -3.86 9.87 33.94
C PRO A 245 -4.61 9.57 32.62
N VAL A 246 -3.87 9.31 31.56
CA VAL A 246 -4.39 8.87 30.27
C VAL A 246 -4.23 7.36 30.19
N ILE A 247 -5.36 6.65 30.12
CA ILE A 247 -5.36 5.18 30.00
C ILE A 247 -5.45 4.81 28.54
N LEU A 248 -4.56 3.92 28.11
CA LEU A 248 -4.54 3.33 26.77
C LEU A 248 -4.68 1.81 26.91
N GLU A 249 -5.51 1.20 26.05
CA GLU A 249 -5.61 -0.25 25.94
C GLU A 249 -4.68 -0.74 24.81
N GLY A 250 -3.83 -1.72 25.13
CA GLY A 250 -2.88 -2.24 24.15
C GLY A 250 -1.62 -2.84 24.78
N ASP A 251 -0.58 -2.99 23.96
CA ASP A 251 0.70 -3.56 24.37
C ASP A 251 1.66 -2.44 24.83
N SER A 252 1.82 -2.30 26.15
CA SER A 252 2.67 -1.27 26.75
C SER A 252 4.15 -1.42 26.35
N PHE A 253 4.63 -2.66 26.15
CA PHE A 253 6.01 -2.92 25.71
C PHE A 253 6.25 -2.42 24.27
N ARG A 254 5.27 -2.59 23.40
CA ARG A 254 5.35 -2.08 22.03
C ARG A 254 5.28 -0.55 21.98
N MET A 255 4.45 0.06 22.82
CA MET A 255 4.42 1.52 22.94
C MET A 255 5.74 2.08 23.48
N GLU A 256 6.32 1.42 24.49
CA GLU A 256 7.66 1.74 25.01
C GLU A 256 8.71 1.68 23.91
N GLN A 257 8.68 0.65 23.08
CA GLN A 257 9.60 0.49 21.94
C GLN A 257 9.47 1.65 20.95
N VAL A 258 8.25 2.10 20.63
CA VAL A 258 8.02 3.26 19.76
C VAL A 258 8.64 4.53 20.35
N LEU A 259 8.36 4.80 21.63
CA LEU A 259 8.90 5.98 22.31
C LEU A 259 10.43 5.96 22.35
N CYS A 260 11.03 4.82 22.71
CA CYS A 260 12.48 4.66 22.73
C CYS A 260 13.10 4.87 21.33
N ASN A 261 12.49 4.34 20.27
CA ASN A 261 12.98 4.55 18.91
C ASN A 261 12.95 6.04 18.51
N LEU A 262 11.86 6.76 18.81
CA LEU A 262 11.75 8.18 18.51
C LEU A 262 12.73 9.03 19.30
N ILE A 263 12.94 8.75 20.60
CA ILE A 263 13.90 9.44 21.46
C ILE A 263 15.34 9.18 20.99
N ASN A 264 15.68 7.93 20.66
CA ASN A 264 16.98 7.57 20.14
C ASN A 264 17.29 8.30 18.83
N ASN A 265 16.30 8.40 17.92
CA ASN A 265 16.44 9.19 16.70
C ASN A 265 16.65 10.68 17.03
N ALA A 266 15.84 11.25 17.92
CA ALA A 266 16.00 12.65 18.37
C ALA A 266 17.39 12.91 18.96
N SER A 267 17.87 12.04 19.85
CA SER A 267 19.20 12.14 20.47
C SER A 267 20.34 12.06 19.45
N LYS A 268 20.19 11.23 18.43
CA LYS A 268 21.18 11.01 17.39
C LYS A 268 21.34 12.23 16.47
N PHE A 269 20.27 12.95 16.20
CA PHE A 269 20.26 14.08 15.27
C PHE A 269 20.26 15.45 15.94
N THR A 270 20.24 15.49 17.27
CA THR A 270 20.40 16.72 18.06
C THR A 270 21.81 16.77 18.65
N LYS A 271 22.54 17.85 18.41
CA LYS A 271 23.88 18.04 18.99
C LYS A 271 23.81 18.81 20.31
N GLU A 272 22.92 19.78 20.38
CA GLU A 272 22.66 20.65 21.53
C GLU A 272 21.21 21.09 21.55
N GLY A 273 20.65 21.40 22.72
CA GLY A 273 19.28 21.85 22.88
C GLY A 273 18.43 20.86 23.67
N SER A 274 17.25 20.49 23.19
CA SER A 274 16.31 19.68 23.95
C SER A 274 15.55 18.67 23.11
N ILE A 275 15.14 17.60 23.80
CA ILE A 275 14.16 16.62 23.31
C ILE A 275 12.97 16.69 24.26
N GLU A 276 11.77 16.84 23.75
CA GLU A 276 10.53 16.93 24.54
C GLU A 276 9.56 15.84 24.14
N ILE A 277 9.04 15.11 25.13
CA ILE A 277 7.94 14.16 24.96
C ILE A 277 6.70 14.80 25.54
N GLY A 278 5.66 14.96 24.73
CA GLY A 278 4.39 15.50 25.17
C GLY A 278 3.25 14.52 24.98
N LEU A 279 2.25 14.65 25.86
CA LEU A 279 1.02 13.88 25.81
C LEU A 279 -0.18 14.83 25.95
N GLU A 280 -1.10 14.77 25.01
CA GLU A 280 -2.35 15.51 25.00
C GLU A 280 -3.51 14.56 24.79
N GLN A 281 -4.57 14.72 25.57
CA GLN A 281 -5.82 13.98 25.38
C GLN A 281 -6.90 14.94 24.94
N LYS A 282 -7.53 14.64 23.81
CA LYS A 282 -8.75 15.27 23.30
C LYS A 282 -9.94 14.32 23.46
N PRO A 283 -11.19 14.79 23.28
CA PRO A 283 -12.36 13.92 23.47
C PRO A 283 -12.31 12.62 22.68
N ASP A 284 -11.82 12.65 21.43
CA ASP A 284 -11.86 11.52 20.52
C ASP A 284 -10.47 10.96 20.14
N GLU A 285 -9.38 11.61 20.62
CA GLU A 285 -8.02 11.20 20.27
C GLU A 285 -7.02 11.43 21.42
N ILE A 286 -6.02 10.56 21.48
CA ILE A 286 -4.81 10.72 22.30
C ILE A 286 -3.68 11.10 21.34
N SER A 287 -2.99 12.20 21.62
CA SER A 287 -1.85 12.66 20.84
C SER A 287 -0.57 12.62 21.67
N ILE A 288 0.42 11.87 21.22
CA ILE A 288 1.77 11.85 21.80
C ILE A 288 2.68 12.54 20.79
N TYR A 289 3.58 13.39 21.24
CA TYR A 289 4.60 13.94 20.37
C TYR A 289 5.99 13.78 20.97
N VAL A 290 6.99 13.60 20.08
CA VAL A 290 8.40 13.67 20.39
C VAL A 290 9.00 14.76 19.52
N ARG A 291 9.49 15.83 20.16
CA ARG A 291 10.06 17.01 19.51
C ARG A 291 11.53 17.09 19.83
N ASP A 292 12.35 17.35 18.83
CA ASP A 292 13.76 17.64 18.96
C ASP A 292 14.12 19.02 18.34
N THR A 293 15.24 19.57 18.76
CA THR A 293 15.85 20.81 18.22
C THR A 293 17.05 20.49 17.33
N GLY A 294 17.01 19.34 16.65
CA GLY A 294 18.12 18.86 15.84
C GLY A 294 18.20 19.48 14.44
N ILE A 295 18.87 18.76 13.55
CA ILE A 295 19.14 19.23 12.17
C ILE A 295 17.91 19.37 11.29
N GLY A 296 16.78 18.74 11.65
CA GLY A 296 15.58 18.68 10.84
C GLY A 296 15.72 17.76 9.61
N ILE A 297 14.62 17.62 8.86
CA ILE A 297 14.49 16.72 7.69
C ILE A 297 13.95 17.53 6.51
N SER A 298 14.60 17.41 5.34
CA SER A 298 14.14 18.10 4.13
C SER A 298 12.77 17.58 3.64
N PRO A 299 11.94 18.41 3.00
CA PRO A 299 10.63 17.99 2.52
C PRO A 299 10.66 16.73 1.64
N GLU A 300 11.68 16.60 0.79
CA GLU A 300 11.85 15.46 -0.13
C GLU A 300 12.14 14.14 0.60
N GLN A 301 12.67 14.22 1.82
CA GLN A 301 13.04 13.06 2.64
C GLN A 301 11.91 12.67 3.59
N GLN A 302 11.02 13.61 3.97
CA GLN A 302 9.97 13.38 4.97
C GLN A 302 9.00 12.25 4.59
N GLU A 303 8.73 12.04 3.30
CA GLU A 303 7.89 10.94 2.84
C GLU A 303 8.63 9.58 2.91
N LYS A 304 9.95 9.59 2.73
CA LYS A 304 10.77 8.39 2.59
C LYS A 304 11.30 7.83 3.91
N ILE A 305 11.34 8.62 4.99
CA ILE A 305 11.91 8.17 6.27
C ILE A 305 11.18 7.00 6.92
N PHE A 306 9.95 6.70 6.49
CA PHE A 306 9.18 5.54 6.91
C PHE A 306 9.39 4.32 6.00
N ASP A 307 10.19 4.44 4.92
CA ASP A 307 10.54 3.32 4.07
C ASP A 307 11.61 2.46 4.75
N ARG A 308 11.53 1.15 4.58
CA ARG A 308 12.45 0.20 5.19
C ARG A 308 13.86 0.39 4.64
N PHE A 309 14.86 0.43 5.53
CA PHE A 309 16.28 0.65 5.25
C PHE A 309 16.62 2.04 4.67
N TYR A 310 15.64 2.94 4.60
CA TYR A 310 15.93 4.31 4.18
C TYR A 310 16.71 5.06 5.25
N ARG A 311 17.76 5.77 4.83
CA ARG A 311 18.62 6.58 5.68
C ARG A 311 18.88 7.91 4.99
N VAL A 312 18.74 9.01 5.73
CA VAL A 312 19.02 10.37 5.25
C VAL A 312 20.52 10.54 4.98
N ASP A 313 21.36 9.88 5.81
CA ASP A 313 22.82 9.91 5.71
C ASP A 313 23.36 8.50 6.00
N HIS A 314 24.25 8.02 5.12
CA HIS A 314 24.90 6.71 5.26
C HIS A 314 25.99 6.67 6.34
N PHE A 315 26.50 7.83 6.78
CA PHE A 315 27.54 7.92 7.83
C PHE A 315 26.96 7.85 9.25
N THR A 316 25.68 8.10 9.42
CA THR A 316 25.03 8.08 10.73
C THR A 316 24.62 6.66 11.12
N LYS A 317 24.99 6.17 12.32
CA LYS A 317 24.70 4.81 12.82
C LYS A 317 23.19 4.51 12.80
N GLY A 318 22.81 3.31 12.34
CA GLY A 318 21.44 2.79 12.35
C GLY A 318 21.10 2.01 11.07
N ASN A 319 20.18 1.08 11.18
CA ASN A 319 19.78 0.14 10.11
C ASN A 319 18.58 0.62 9.28
N GLY A 320 17.98 1.78 9.59
CA GLY A 320 16.81 2.31 8.86
C GLY A 320 15.51 1.51 9.07
N LEU A 321 15.41 0.71 10.15
CA LEU A 321 14.22 -0.08 10.46
C LEU A 321 13.37 0.52 11.59
N GLY A 322 13.94 1.38 12.44
CA GLY A 322 13.24 1.90 13.62
C GLY A 322 11.93 2.64 13.31
N LEU A 323 11.93 3.61 12.37
CA LEU A 323 10.72 4.36 11.99
C LEU A 323 9.68 3.50 11.27
N PRO A 324 10.03 2.62 10.31
CA PRO A 324 9.11 1.60 9.78
C PRO A 324 8.44 0.77 10.88
N ILE A 325 9.21 0.26 11.86
CA ILE A 325 8.67 -0.49 13.00
C ILE A 325 7.70 0.36 13.82
N CYS A 326 8.03 1.62 14.09
CA CYS A 326 7.11 2.54 14.78
C CYS A 326 5.79 2.68 14.03
N LYS A 327 5.83 2.87 12.72
CA LYS A 327 4.63 2.99 11.88
C LYS A 327 3.76 1.74 11.95
N GLU A 328 4.33 0.56 11.80
CA GLU A 328 3.62 -0.71 11.88
C GLU A 328 3.00 -0.95 13.27
N ILE A 329 3.73 -0.66 14.35
CA ILE A 329 3.21 -0.76 15.72
C ILE A 329 2.02 0.18 15.90
N ILE A 330 2.16 1.45 15.52
CA ILE A 330 1.09 2.45 15.69
C ILE A 330 -0.14 2.13 14.84
N GLN A 331 0.01 1.56 13.65
CA GLN A 331 -1.12 1.07 12.86
C GLN A 331 -1.87 -0.07 13.55
N ARG A 332 -1.18 -0.93 14.29
CA ARG A 332 -1.82 -1.98 15.12
C ARG A 332 -2.60 -1.41 16.29
N PHE A 333 -2.23 -0.27 16.82
CA PHE A 333 -3.01 0.53 17.76
C PHE A 333 -4.15 1.30 17.08
N GLN A 334 -4.43 1.06 15.80
CA GLN A 334 -5.41 1.81 14.99
C GLN A 334 -5.12 3.32 14.92
N GLY A 335 -3.87 3.69 15.15
CA GLY A 335 -3.40 5.06 15.14
C GLY A 335 -2.65 5.44 13.86
N SER A 336 -2.10 6.64 13.87
CA SER A 336 -1.24 7.16 12.81
C SER A 336 0.00 7.84 13.40
N ILE A 337 1.10 7.80 12.65
CA ILE A 337 2.31 8.54 12.94
C ILE A 337 2.60 9.53 11.80
N THR A 338 2.81 10.78 12.16
CA THR A 338 3.12 11.88 11.22
C THR A 338 4.28 12.71 11.75
N LEU A 339 4.80 13.63 10.93
CA LEU A 339 5.86 14.51 11.37
C LEU A 339 5.68 15.93 10.84
N LYS A 340 6.30 16.88 11.56
CA LYS A 340 6.59 18.25 11.09
C LYS A 340 8.07 18.50 11.31
N SER A 341 8.79 18.91 10.27
CA SER A 341 10.21 19.14 10.34
C SER A 341 10.63 20.29 9.44
N GLU A 342 11.62 21.04 9.90
CA GLU A 342 12.25 22.12 9.16
C GLU A 342 13.76 22.04 9.36
N LEU A 343 14.52 22.14 8.26
CA LEU A 343 15.98 22.06 8.28
C LEU A 343 16.58 23.16 9.17
N GLY A 344 17.45 22.77 10.10
CA GLY A 344 18.11 23.65 11.04
C GLY A 344 17.25 24.09 12.24
N VAL A 345 15.98 23.66 12.32
CA VAL A 345 15.05 23.98 13.42
C VAL A 345 14.79 22.76 14.29
N GLY A 346 14.58 21.58 13.66
CA GLY A 346 14.33 20.31 14.34
C GLY A 346 13.16 19.54 13.75
N THR A 347 12.76 18.47 14.45
CA THR A 347 11.68 17.57 14.04
C THR A 347 10.70 17.35 15.18
N THR A 348 9.43 17.21 14.85
CA THR A 348 8.39 16.76 15.78
C THR A 348 7.64 15.61 15.14
N PHE A 349 7.73 14.43 15.74
CA PHE A 349 6.87 13.29 15.39
C PHE A 349 5.60 13.36 16.22
N PHE A 350 4.47 13.08 15.60
CA PHE A 350 3.15 13.01 16.23
C PHE A 350 2.60 11.60 16.08
N ILE A 351 2.16 11.00 17.17
CA ILE A 351 1.42 9.76 17.22
C ILE A 351 0.00 10.12 17.61
N THR A 352 -0.98 9.76 16.80
CA THR A 352 -2.40 9.96 17.07
C THR A 352 -3.07 8.61 17.22
N LEU A 353 -3.75 8.39 18.36
CA LEU A 353 -4.42 7.15 18.72
C LEU A 353 -5.90 7.45 18.98
N PRO A 354 -6.83 6.56 18.59
CA PRO A 354 -8.23 6.69 18.97
C PRO A 354 -8.39 6.49 20.47
N VAL A 355 -9.31 7.24 21.08
CA VAL A 355 -9.75 6.95 22.45
C VAL A 355 -10.65 5.71 22.39
N THR A 356 -10.14 4.57 22.85
CA THR A 356 -10.97 3.39 23.06
C THR A 356 -11.76 3.62 24.35
N SER A 357 -13.08 3.84 24.23
CA SER A 357 -13.96 3.75 25.41
C SER A 357 -13.81 2.34 25.98
N PRO A 358 -13.63 2.17 27.29
CA PRO A 358 -13.64 0.84 27.89
C PRO A 358 -14.93 0.14 27.43
N SER A 359 -14.81 -1.05 26.82
CA SER A 359 -15.95 -1.88 26.53
C SER A 359 -16.73 -2.03 27.82
N GLU A 360 -17.99 -1.54 27.86
CA GLU A 360 -18.94 -1.86 28.92
C GLU A 360 -19.08 -3.39 28.90
N ASP A 361 -18.33 -4.00 29.79
CA ASP A 361 -18.44 -5.43 30.09
C ASP A 361 -19.86 -5.67 30.56
N THR A 362 -20.66 -6.26 29.68
CA THR A 362 -22.04 -6.66 29.99
C THR A 362 -21.99 -7.57 31.20
N GLY A 363 -22.29 -6.96 32.36
CA GLY A 363 -22.41 -7.65 33.60
C GLY A 363 -23.39 -8.82 33.46
N THR A 364 -22.82 -10.01 33.46
CA THR A 364 -23.56 -11.25 33.61
C THR A 364 -24.17 -11.22 35.01
N ASN A 365 -25.46 -10.91 35.11
CA ASN A 365 -26.27 -11.14 36.27
C ASN A 365 -26.11 -12.59 36.71
N MET A 366 -25.33 -12.82 37.75
CA MET A 366 -25.46 -14.01 38.61
C MET A 366 -26.71 -13.81 39.47
N GLU A 367 -27.85 -14.28 38.99
CA GLU A 367 -28.98 -14.56 39.87
C GLU A 367 -28.61 -15.74 40.78
N LEU A 368 -28.49 -15.44 42.05
CA LEU A 368 -28.49 -16.41 43.13
C LEU A 368 -29.91 -17.02 43.28
N SER A 369 -30.02 -18.30 43.11
CA SER A 369 -31.08 -19.15 43.66
C SER A 369 -30.51 -20.50 44.07
#